data_750bc29816bcf3a8716a648ddc1f1936
#
_entry.id   750bc29816bcf3a8716a648ddc1f1936
#
_cell.length_a   1.000
_cell.length_b   1.000
_cell.length_c   1.000
_cell.angle_alpha   90.00
_cell.angle_beta   90.00
_cell.angle_gamma   90.00
#
_symmetry.space_group_name_H-M   'P 1'
#
loop_
_entity.id
_entity.type
_entity.pdbx_description
1 polymer ?
#
loop_
_entity_poly.entity_id
_entity_poly.type
_entity_poly.pdbx_seq_one_letter_code
_entity_poly.pdbx_strand_id
1 'polypeptide(L)'
;MTYTTLASIVKYPFSSSLAGTKSKFGFFVSEEESFHRIATELGLTLLNEHPLKYVRHPLVYLVEAADDICYQMMDIEDAHKLKILTTEETKELLMAYFNEERQAHIQKTFHIVNDTNEQIAYLRSSVIGLLIRECTRVFLEHEQEILSGTFEEALIKHISERPAKAYKHCAEVSIKKIYRSRDVLDIELAGFRVIS
;
A
#
# COMPACT_ATOMS: atom_id res chain seq x y z
N MET A 1 1.06 24.23 0.49
CA MET A 1 0.95 22.89 1.12
C MET A 1 0.94 23.09 2.63
N THR A 2 0.06 22.39 3.36
CA THR A 2 0.00 22.49 4.83
C THR A 2 1.04 21.60 5.51
N TYR A 3 1.38 21.89 6.75
CA TYR A 3 2.26 21.02 7.55
C TYR A 3 1.69 19.62 7.72
N THR A 4 0.38 19.49 7.93
CA THR A 4 -0.31 18.21 7.98
C THR A 4 -0.10 17.40 6.70
N THR A 5 -0.23 18.02 5.52
CA THR A 5 0.03 17.35 4.24
C THR A 5 1.47 16.88 4.14
N LEU A 6 2.43 17.72 4.51
CA LEU A 6 3.85 17.35 4.49
C LEU A 6 4.16 16.19 5.45
N ALA A 7 3.65 16.26 6.69
CA ALA A 7 3.87 15.20 7.67
C ALA A 7 3.20 13.88 7.28
N SER A 8 2.04 13.92 6.60
CA SER A 8 1.28 12.71 6.22
C SER A 8 1.95 11.87 5.14
N ILE A 9 2.85 12.44 4.34
CA ILE A 9 3.61 11.71 3.31
C ILE A 9 4.97 11.21 3.80
N VAL A 10 5.40 11.60 5.00
CA VAL A 10 6.69 11.18 5.57
C VAL A 10 6.52 9.87 6.35
N LYS A 11 6.59 8.76 5.63
CA LYS A 11 6.43 7.40 6.16
C LYS A 11 7.47 7.04 7.24
N TYR A 12 8.68 7.56 7.11
CA TYR A 12 9.81 7.31 8.00
C TYR A 12 10.28 8.62 8.62
N PRO A 13 9.68 9.11 9.72
CA PRO A 13 9.95 10.43 10.28
C PRO A 13 11.28 10.52 11.03
N PHE A 14 12.36 10.18 10.33
CA PHE A 14 13.73 10.27 10.81
C PHE A 14 14.69 10.66 9.69
N SER A 15 15.82 11.26 10.11
CA SER A 15 16.87 11.76 9.23
C SER A 15 17.59 10.65 8.45
N SER A 16 18.11 11.00 7.28
CA SER A 16 18.96 10.13 6.45
C SER A 16 20.21 9.60 7.17
N SER A 17 20.66 10.27 8.24
CA SER A 17 21.73 9.76 9.11
C SER A 17 21.37 8.46 9.86
N LEU A 18 20.08 8.16 10.00
CA LEU A 18 19.54 6.89 10.54
C LEU A 18 19.20 5.86 9.46
N ALA A 19 19.40 6.17 8.20
CA ALA A 19 19.15 5.25 7.10
C ALA A 19 20.09 4.06 7.23
N GLY A 20 19.55 2.91 7.67
CA GLY A 20 20.30 1.66 7.77
C GLY A 20 20.53 1.03 6.39
N THR A 21 20.84 -0.27 6.35
CA THR A 21 21.06 -1.05 5.13
C THR A 21 19.89 -1.01 4.13
N LYS A 22 18.68 -0.68 4.59
CA LYS A 22 17.49 -0.52 3.74
C LYS A 22 17.38 0.86 3.08
N SER A 23 18.29 1.79 3.36
CA SER A 23 18.33 3.16 2.82
C SER A 23 16.98 3.90 2.90
N LYS A 24 16.14 3.61 3.92
CA LYS A 24 14.83 4.23 4.12
C LYS A 24 14.93 5.32 5.16
N PHE A 25 14.47 6.51 4.83
CA PHE A 25 14.41 7.69 5.70
C PHE A 25 13.30 8.63 5.17
N GLY A 26 12.94 9.66 5.93
CA GLY A 26 11.87 10.59 5.57
C GLY A 26 12.36 11.95 5.10
N PHE A 27 13.55 12.37 5.53
CA PHE A 27 14.14 13.66 5.18
C PHE A 27 15.68 13.59 5.26
N PHE A 28 16.34 14.44 4.47
CA PHE A 28 17.79 14.54 4.51
C PHE A 28 18.27 15.32 5.76
N VAL A 29 19.55 15.14 6.11
CA VAL A 29 20.18 15.91 7.20
C VAL A 29 20.00 17.42 7.01
N SER A 30 20.09 17.90 5.77
CA SER A 30 19.87 19.33 5.43
C SER A 30 18.42 19.82 5.65
N GLU A 31 17.47 18.92 5.84
CA GLU A 31 16.04 19.21 6.01
C GLU A 31 15.58 19.03 7.47
N GLU A 32 16.47 18.61 8.38
CA GLU A 32 16.15 18.34 9.79
C GLU A 32 15.45 19.52 10.47
N GLU A 33 15.97 20.74 10.29
CA GLU A 33 15.38 21.96 10.88
C GLU A 33 13.95 22.20 10.35
N SER A 34 13.75 22.00 9.05
CA SER A 34 12.43 22.17 8.43
C SER A 34 11.43 21.15 8.94
N PHE A 35 11.83 19.86 9.04
CA PHE A 35 10.96 18.83 9.55
C PHE A 35 10.71 18.97 11.06
N HIS A 36 11.73 19.38 11.83
CA HIS A 36 11.60 19.67 13.26
C HIS A 36 10.53 20.74 13.51
N ARG A 37 10.53 21.83 12.73
CA ARG A 37 9.50 22.88 12.82
C ARG A 37 8.10 22.32 12.51
N ILE A 38 7.96 21.53 11.43
CA ILE A 38 6.68 20.91 11.04
C ILE A 38 6.18 20.00 12.18
N ALA A 39 7.04 19.13 12.70
CA ALA A 39 6.69 18.18 13.75
C ALA A 39 6.29 18.86 15.05
N THR A 40 7.00 19.93 15.44
CA THR A 40 6.72 20.73 16.63
C THR A 40 5.37 21.45 16.53
N GLU A 41 5.09 22.09 15.40
CA GLU A 41 3.81 22.78 15.16
C GLU A 41 2.62 21.82 15.15
N LEU A 42 2.84 20.56 14.74
CA LEU A 42 1.83 19.51 14.76
C LEU A 42 1.76 18.74 16.08
N GLY A 43 2.62 19.03 17.03
CA GLY A 43 2.68 18.34 18.32
C GLY A 43 3.11 16.87 18.23
N LEU A 44 3.91 16.50 17.21
CA LEU A 44 4.42 15.14 17.08
C LEU A 44 5.43 14.84 18.20
N THR A 45 5.32 13.66 18.81
CA THR A 45 6.23 13.24 19.88
C THR A 45 7.63 13.01 19.33
N LEU A 46 8.62 13.70 19.92
CA LEU A 46 10.03 13.50 19.64
C LEU A 46 10.51 12.20 20.28
N LEU A 47 11.09 11.30 19.48
CA LEU A 47 11.64 10.03 19.95
C LEU A 47 13.16 10.13 20.20
N ASN A 48 13.85 10.90 19.38
CA ASN A 48 15.29 11.15 19.50
C ASN A 48 15.65 12.50 18.88
N GLU A 49 16.53 13.26 19.54
CA GLU A 49 16.95 14.59 19.09
C GLU A 49 18.15 14.53 18.13
N HIS A 50 19.10 13.67 18.43
CA HIS A 50 20.33 13.52 17.65
C HIS A 50 20.70 12.03 17.49
N PRO A 51 20.52 11.44 16.33
CA PRO A 51 19.90 11.97 15.09
C PRO A 51 18.36 12.10 15.22
N LEU A 52 17.80 13.09 14.52
CA LEU A 52 16.40 13.49 14.67
C LEU A 52 15.42 12.37 14.26
N LYS A 53 14.49 12.03 15.17
CA LYS A 53 13.45 11.03 14.95
C LYS A 53 12.16 11.38 15.70
N TYR A 54 11.04 11.32 15.00
CA TYR A 54 9.70 11.54 15.53
C TYR A 54 8.82 10.29 15.43
N VAL A 55 7.67 10.29 16.11
CA VAL A 55 6.56 9.37 15.83
C VAL A 55 5.98 9.68 14.45
N ARG A 56 5.32 8.71 13.84
CA ARG A 56 4.57 8.91 12.60
C ARG A 56 3.37 9.83 12.85
N HIS A 57 3.11 10.74 11.91
CA HIS A 57 1.85 11.47 11.89
C HIS A 57 0.68 10.49 11.65
N PRO A 58 -0.46 10.59 12.37
CA PRO A 58 -1.57 9.64 12.24
C PRO A 58 -2.04 9.39 10.80
N LEU A 59 -2.10 10.42 9.97
CA LEU A 59 -2.53 10.28 8.58
C LEU A 59 -1.54 9.51 7.69
N VAL A 60 -0.29 9.29 8.13
CA VAL A 60 0.68 8.45 7.38
C VAL A 60 0.15 7.05 7.19
N TYR A 61 -0.54 6.49 8.18
CA TYR A 61 -1.10 5.14 8.11
C TYR A 61 -2.17 5.01 7.03
N LEU A 62 -2.97 6.06 6.83
CA LEU A 62 -3.98 6.09 5.77
C LEU A 62 -3.36 6.26 4.38
N VAL A 63 -2.33 7.11 4.26
CA VAL A 63 -1.58 7.28 3.01
C VAL A 63 -0.86 5.98 2.65
N GLU A 64 -0.20 5.33 3.61
CA GLU A 64 0.45 4.02 3.41
C GLU A 64 -0.56 2.95 2.98
N ALA A 65 -1.72 2.88 3.64
CA ALA A 65 -2.75 1.92 3.26
C ALA A 65 -3.31 2.17 1.86
N ALA A 66 -3.50 3.43 1.47
CA ALA A 66 -3.95 3.78 0.12
C ALA A 66 -2.92 3.35 -0.95
N ASP A 67 -1.63 3.59 -0.69
CA ASP A 67 -0.53 3.16 -1.55
C ASP A 67 -0.48 1.63 -1.68
N ASP A 68 -0.46 0.91 -0.56
CA ASP A 68 -0.41 -0.55 -0.51
C ASP A 68 -1.60 -1.20 -1.26
N ILE A 69 -2.81 -0.67 -1.08
CA ILE A 69 -4.03 -1.19 -1.72
C ILE A 69 -4.01 -0.91 -3.23
N CYS A 70 -3.73 0.34 -3.62
CA CYS A 70 -3.77 0.74 -5.02
C CYS A 70 -2.67 0.04 -5.81
N TYR A 71 -1.44 0.03 -5.32
CA TYR A 71 -0.30 -0.59 -5.97
C TYR A 71 -0.57 -2.08 -6.25
N GLN A 72 -0.94 -2.85 -5.23
CA GLN A 72 -1.21 -4.27 -5.38
C GLN A 72 -2.33 -4.58 -6.38
N MET A 73 -3.43 -3.82 -6.34
CA MET A 73 -4.59 -4.08 -7.20
C MET A 73 -4.37 -3.64 -8.64
N MET A 74 -3.66 -2.55 -8.84
CA MET A 74 -3.32 -2.07 -10.19
C MET A 74 -2.31 -3.01 -10.87
N ASP A 75 -1.31 -3.52 -10.14
CA ASP A 75 -0.35 -4.47 -10.68
C ASP A 75 -1.03 -5.75 -11.21
N ILE A 76 -2.01 -6.28 -10.48
CA ILE A 76 -2.77 -7.46 -10.93
C ILE A 76 -3.58 -7.16 -12.19
N GLU A 77 -4.26 -6.00 -12.26
CA GLU A 77 -5.00 -5.60 -13.45
C GLU A 77 -4.08 -5.37 -14.66
N ASP A 78 -2.97 -4.70 -14.47
CA ASP A 78 -2.02 -4.42 -15.54
C ASP A 78 -1.33 -5.71 -16.04
N ALA A 79 -1.02 -6.64 -15.14
CA ALA A 79 -0.53 -7.95 -15.52
C ALA A 79 -1.53 -8.74 -16.37
N HIS A 80 -2.83 -8.60 -16.12
CA HIS A 80 -3.87 -9.15 -16.99
C HIS A 80 -3.88 -8.47 -18.37
N LYS A 81 -3.85 -7.12 -18.41
CA LYS A 81 -3.80 -6.36 -19.68
C LYS A 81 -2.58 -6.71 -20.52
N LEU A 82 -1.43 -6.90 -19.87
CA LEU A 82 -0.17 -7.30 -20.50
C LEU A 82 -0.09 -8.81 -20.81
N LYS A 83 -1.14 -9.59 -20.50
CA LYS A 83 -1.21 -11.04 -20.69
C LYS A 83 -0.13 -11.84 -19.94
N ILE A 84 0.41 -11.27 -18.87
CA ILE A 84 1.30 -11.94 -17.91
C ILE A 84 0.48 -12.91 -17.04
N LEU A 85 -0.74 -12.49 -16.67
CA LEU A 85 -1.74 -13.33 -16.01
C LEU A 85 -2.90 -13.61 -16.99
N THR A 86 -3.40 -14.84 -16.95
CA THR A 86 -4.63 -15.18 -17.68
C THR A 86 -5.86 -14.54 -17.02
N THR A 87 -6.98 -14.50 -17.75
CA THR A 87 -8.24 -14.01 -17.20
C THR A 87 -8.70 -14.85 -16.01
N GLU A 88 -8.56 -16.16 -16.10
CA GLU A 88 -8.94 -17.12 -15.07
C GLU A 88 -8.11 -16.91 -13.80
N GLU A 89 -6.78 -16.85 -13.93
CA GLU A 89 -5.87 -16.56 -12.82
C GLU A 89 -6.20 -15.22 -12.14
N THR A 90 -6.44 -14.18 -12.92
CA THR A 90 -6.78 -12.85 -12.40
C THR A 90 -8.09 -12.86 -11.63
N LYS A 91 -9.13 -13.52 -12.18
CA LYS A 91 -10.43 -13.67 -11.49
C LYS A 91 -10.28 -14.48 -10.21
N GLU A 92 -9.54 -15.56 -10.21
CA GLU A 92 -9.30 -16.41 -9.04
C GLU A 92 -8.62 -15.60 -7.91
N LEU A 93 -7.56 -14.87 -8.23
CA LEU A 93 -6.83 -14.00 -7.28
C LEU A 93 -7.76 -12.96 -6.64
N LEU A 94 -8.56 -12.27 -7.44
CA LEU A 94 -9.44 -11.21 -6.95
C LEU A 94 -10.69 -11.77 -6.23
N MET A 95 -11.22 -12.92 -6.65
CA MET A 95 -12.35 -13.56 -5.98
C MET A 95 -11.99 -14.13 -4.62
N ALA A 96 -10.73 -14.50 -4.37
CA ALA A 96 -10.26 -15.07 -3.10
C ALA A 96 -10.48 -14.12 -1.90
N TYR A 97 -10.59 -12.82 -2.12
CA TYR A 97 -10.87 -11.83 -1.07
C TYR A 97 -12.28 -11.97 -0.45
N PHE A 98 -13.23 -12.57 -1.19
CA PHE A 98 -14.64 -12.61 -0.83
C PHE A 98 -15.07 -13.97 -0.28
N ASN A 99 -16.05 -13.95 0.63
CA ASN A 99 -16.73 -15.17 1.07
C ASN A 99 -17.64 -15.72 -0.04
N GLU A 100 -18.12 -16.96 0.13
CA GLU A 100 -18.93 -17.68 -0.87
C GLU A 100 -20.19 -16.91 -1.25
N GLU A 101 -20.87 -16.29 -0.31
CA GLU A 101 -22.08 -15.50 -0.55
C GLU A 101 -21.79 -14.31 -1.47
N ARG A 102 -20.70 -13.55 -1.19
CA ARG A 102 -20.30 -12.42 -2.02
C ARG A 102 -19.79 -12.86 -3.37
N GLN A 103 -19.07 -13.98 -3.45
CA GLN A 103 -18.63 -14.57 -4.73
C GLN A 103 -19.84 -14.94 -5.61
N ALA A 104 -20.86 -15.57 -5.04
CA ALA A 104 -22.10 -15.90 -5.78
C ALA A 104 -22.82 -14.64 -6.28
N HIS A 105 -22.84 -13.57 -5.50
CA HIS A 105 -23.39 -12.28 -5.94
C HIS A 105 -22.59 -11.67 -7.09
N ILE A 106 -21.27 -11.68 -7.03
CA ILE A 106 -20.39 -11.20 -8.09
C ILE A 106 -20.59 -12.01 -9.38
N GLN A 107 -20.69 -13.33 -9.27
CA GLN A 107 -20.97 -14.21 -10.43
C GLN A 107 -22.29 -13.87 -11.13
N LYS A 108 -23.34 -13.54 -10.38
CA LYS A 108 -24.60 -13.06 -10.96
C LYS A 108 -24.41 -11.77 -11.77
N THR A 109 -23.57 -10.87 -11.29
CA THR A 109 -23.24 -9.63 -12.01
C THR A 109 -22.51 -9.94 -13.32
N PHE A 110 -21.66 -10.96 -13.37
CA PHE A 110 -20.95 -11.38 -14.58
C PHE A 110 -21.86 -11.94 -15.68
N HIS A 111 -23.04 -12.43 -15.34
CA HIS A 111 -24.03 -12.79 -16.35
C HIS A 111 -24.63 -11.59 -17.09
N ILE A 112 -24.51 -10.38 -16.50
CA ILE A 112 -25.00 -9.13 -17.09
C ILE A 112 -23.88 -8.42 -17.83
N VAL A 113 -22.65 -8.45 -17.29
CA VAL A 113 -21.45 -7.84 -17.84
C VAL A 113 -20.70 -8.86 -18.67
N ASN A 114 -20.76 -8.74 -20.00
CA ASN A 114 -20.15 -9.71 -20.91
C ASN A 114 -18.67 -9.41 -21.23
N ASP A 115 -18.21 -8.17 -21.09
CA ASP A 115 -16.83 -7.80 -21.35
C ASP A 115 -15.92 -8.25 -20.20
N THR A 116 -14.86 -8.96 -20.55
CA THR A 116 -13.90 -9.52 -19.58
C THR A 116 -13.14 -8.43 -18.83
N ASN A 117 -12.76 -7.35 -19.50
CA ASN A 117 -12.02 -6.25 -18.84
C ASN A 117 -12.93 -5.50 -17.86
N GLU A 118 -14.21 -5.33 -18.22
CA GLU A 118 -15.21 -4.75 -17.31
C GLU A 118 -15.44 -5.64 -16.09
N GLN A 119 -15.47 -6.97 -16.25
CA GLN A 119 -15.57 -7.92 -15.12
C GLN A 119 -14.36 -7.80 -14.18
N ILE A 120 -13.14 -7.68 -14.71
CA ILE A 120 -11.93 -7.53 -13.92
C ILE A 120 -11.89 -6.15 -13.24
N ALA A 121 -12.27 -5.09 -13.94
CA ALA A 121 -12.36 -3.74 -13.34
C ALA A 121 -13.39 -3.70 -12.19
N TYR A 122 -14.52 -4.40 -12.34
CA TYR A 122 -15.51 -4.54 -11.28
C TYR A 122 -14.94 -5.30 -10.06
N LEU A 123 -14.24 -6.42 -10.29
CA LEU A 123 -13.57 -7.18 -9.23
C LEU A 123 -12.54 -6.33 -8.50
N ARG A 124 -11.63 -5.67 -9.24
CA ARG A 124 -10.64 -4.77 -8.68
C ARG A 124 -11.30 -3.71 -7.78
N SER A 125 -12.31 -3.02 -8.29
CA SER A 125 -13.01 -1.97 -7.53
C SER A 125 -13.69 -2.54 -6.28
N SER A 126 -14.23 -3.76 -6.36
CA SER A 126 -14.85 -4.45 -5.23
C SER A 126 -13.81 -4.82 -4.16
N VAL A 127 -12.63 -5.30 -4.55
CA VAL A 127 -11.52 -5.61 -3.63
C VAL A 127 -10.97 -4.34 -2.99
N ILE A 128 -10.74 -3.27 -3.76
CA ILE A 128 -10.32 -1.97 -3.22
C ILE A 128 -11.32 -1.49 -2.16
N GLY A 129 -12.61 -1.52 -2.46
CA GLY A 129 -13.65 -1.13 -1.52
C GLY A 129 -13.69 -2.01 -0.25
N LEU A 130 -13.37 -3.31 -0.35
CA LEU A 130 -13.24 -4.18 0.80
C LEU A 130 -12.02 -3.78 1.65
N LEU A 131 -10.85 -3.63 1.04
CA LEU A 131 -9.61 -3.31 1.76
C LEU A 131 -9.65 -1.93 2.41
N ILE A 132 -10.28 -0.93 1.77
CA ILE A 132 -10.52 0.38 2.38
C ILE A 132 -11.33 0.23 3.67
N ARG A 133 -12.43 -0.53 3.66
CA ARG A 133 -13.25 -0.76 4.88
C ARG A 133 -12.46 -1.47 5.95
N GLU A 134 -11.68 -2.49 5.60
CA GLU A 134 -10.83 -3.23 6.54
C GLU A 134 -9.77 -2.33 7.18
N CYS A 135 -9.02 -1.56 6.39
CA CYS A 135 -8.01 -0.64 6.91
C CYS A 135 -8.63 0.49 7.75
N THR A 136 -9.81 0.99 7.35
CA THR A 136 -10.54 2.00 8.14
C THR A 136 -10.96 1.42 9.50
N ARG A 137 -11.46 0.18 9.54
CA ARG A 137 -11.79 -0.50 10.79
C ARG A 137 -10.55 -0.61 11.70
N VAL A 138 -9.45 -1.10 11.16
CA VAL A 138 -8.18 -1.23 11.91
C VAL A 138 -7.71 0.12 12.44
N PHE A 139 -7.76 1.17 11.63
CA PHE A 139 -7.38 2.52 12.05
C PHE A 139 -8.21 3.01 13.24
N LEU A 140 -9.52 2.81 13.22
CA LEU A 140 -10.42 3.22 14.30
C LEU A 140 -10.24 2.35 15.55
N GLU A 141 -10.03 1.06 15.41
CA GLU A 141 -9.77 0.14 16.54
C GLU A 141 -8.46 0.46 17.27
N HIS A 142 -7.45 0.96 16.55
CA HIS A 142 -6.13 1.32 17.08
C HIS A 142 -5.91 2.84 17.21
N GLU A 143 -6.98 3.65 17.21
CA GLU A 143 -6.89 5.11 17.23
C GLU A 143 -5.96 5.63 18.33
N GLN A 144 -6.11 5.12 19.57
CA GLN A 144 -5.30 5.57 20.71
C GLN A 144 -3.82 5.24 20.55
N GLU A 145 -3.50 4.07 20.03
CA GLU A 145 -2.12 3.64 19.76
C GLU A 145 -1.49 4.47 18.63
N ILE A 146 -2.27 4.77 17.59
CA ILE A 146 -1.85 5.63 16.48
C ILE A 146 -1.59 7.06 16.96
N LEU A 147 -2.49 7.63 17.75
CA LEU A 147 -2.35 8.99 18.28
C LEU A 147 -1.18 9.10 19.27
N SER A 148 -0.94 8.07 20.08
CA SER A 148 0.21 8.04 21.01
C SER A 148 1.54 7.69 20.32
N GLY A 149 1.51 7.24 19.05
CA GLY A 149 2.70 6.84 18.29
C GLY A 149 3.27 5.47 18.67
N THR A 150 2.48 4.62 19.32
CA THR A 150 2.87 3.26 19.72
C THR A 150 2.47 2.19 18.72
N PHE A 151 1.61 2.51 17.74
CA PHE A 151 1.27 1.61 16.64
C PHE A 151 2.40 1.61 15.59
N GLU A 152 3.05 0.48 15.35
CA GLU A 152 4.27 0.42 14.53
C GLU A 152 4.07 -0.16 13.13
N GLU A 153 3.03 -0.95 12.91
CA GLU A 153 2.83 -1.70 11.67
C GLU A 153 1.88 -1.00 10.68
N ALA A 154 1.88 -1.45 9.41
CA ALA A 154 0.93 -0.99 8.40
C ALA A 154 -0.47 -1.54 8.67
N LEU A 155 -1.53 -0.76 8.45
CA LEU A 155 -2.92 -1.16 8.67
C LEU A 155 -3.29 -2.45 7.93
N ILE A 156 -2.77 -2.65 6.73
CA ILE A 156 -3.03 -3.82 5.88
C ILE A 156 -2.61 -5.14 6.53
N LYS A 157 -1.75 -5.12 7.54
CA LYS A 157 -1.29 -6.32 8.26
C LYS A 157 -2.28 -6.80 9.33
N HIS A 158 -3.22 -5.94 9.72
CA HIS A 158 -4.19 -6.19 10.79
C HIS A 158 -5.62 -6.39 10.27
N ILE A 159 -5.81 -6.48 8.97
CA ILE A 159 -7.11 -6.77 8.35
C ILE A 159 -7.56 -8.20 8.65
N SER A 160 -8.84 -8.50 8.41
CA SER A 160 -9.44 -9.81 8.65
C SER A 160 -8.69 -10.92 7.90
N GLU A 161 -8.72 -12.13 8.45
CA GLU A 161 -7.90 -13.28 8.00
C GLU A 161 -8.05 -13.61 6.51
N ARG A 162 -9.28 -13.64 5.98
CA ARG A 162 -9.53 -13.99 4.57
C ARG A 162 -8.90 -12.97 3.62
N PRO A 163 -9.19 -11.66 3.69
CA PRO A 163 -8.53 -10.67 2.83
C PRO A 163 -7.01 -10.61 3.07
N ALA A 164 -6.52 -10.84 4.28
CA ALA A 164 -5.08 -10.89 4.55
C ALA A 164 -4.38 -12.04 3.80
N LYS A 165 -4.98 -13.25 3.81
CA LYS A 165 -4.46 -14.40 3.05
C LYS A 165 -4.48 -14.13 1.55
N ALA A 166 -5.58 -13.56 1.02
CA ALA A 166 -5.69 -13.22 -0.40
C ALA A 166 -4.67 -12.15 -0.79
N TYR A 167 -4.50 -11.10 0.02
CA TYR A 167 -3.52 -10.05 -0.20
C TYR A 167 -2.08 -10.60 -0.26
N LYS A 168 -1.73 -11.44 0.69
CA LYS A 168 -0.42 -12.11 0.72
C LYS A 168 -0.20 -12.97 -0.51
N HIS A 169 -1.21 -13.73 -0.92
CA HIS A 169 -1.12 -14.57 -2.11
C HIS A 169 -0.95 -13.73 -3.39
N CYS A 170 -1.68 -12.64 -3.54
CA CYS A 170 -1.46 -11.69 -4.64
C CYS A 170 -0.03 -11.15 -4.65
N ALA A 171 0.53 -10.75 -3.49
CA ALA A 171 1.91 -10.27 -3.40
C ALA A 171 2.92 -11.35 -3.83
N GLU A 172 2.72 -12.61 -3.43
CA GLU A 172 3.57 -13.73 -3.86
C GLU A 172 3.51 -13.96 -5.37
N VAL A 173 2.33 -13.87 -5.97
CA VAL A 173 2.14 -13.98 -7.43
C VAL A 173 2.80 -12.80 -8.14
N SER A 174 2.65 -11.57 -7.63
CA SER A 174 3.30 -10.38 -8.19
C SER A 174 4.82 -10.55 -8.24
N ILE A 175 5.43 -10.99 -7.14
CA ILE A 175 6.89 -11.23 -7.08
C ILE A 175 7.32 -12.31 -8.08
N LYS A 176 6.57 -13.41 -8.17
CA LYS A 176 6.97 -14.57 -8.97
C LYS A 176 6.73 -14.39 -10.47
N LYS A 177 5.60 -13.81 -10.86
CA LYS A 177 5.15 -13.75 -12.24
C LYS A 177 5.27 -12.37 -12.86
N ILE A 178 5.01 -11.28 -12.11
CA ILE A 178 4.97 -9.92 -12.64
C ILE A 178 6.37 -9.32 -12.63
N TYR A 179 6.95 -9.10 -11.45
CA TYR A 179 8.24 -8.39 -11.33
C TYR A 179 9.44 -9.17 -11.87
N ARG A 180 9.32 -10.49 -12.06
CA ARG A 180 10.33 -11.33 -12.70
C ARG A 180 10.01 -11.67 -14.14
N SER A 181 8.97 -11.09 -14.72
CA SER A 181 8.70 -11.24 -16.14
C SER A 181 9.81 -10.60 -16.96
N ARG A 182 10.14 -11.18 -18.13
CA ARG A 182 11.20 -10.68 -18.99
C ARG A 182 10.95 -9.23 -19.41
N ASP A 183 9.71 -8.91 -19.77
CA ASP A 183 9.34 -7.58 -20.26
C ASP A 183 9.55 -6.50 -19.19
N VAL A 184 9.21 -6.78 -17.91
CA VAL A 184 9.44 -5.86 -16.80
C VAL A 184 10.93 -5.70 -16.52
N LEU A 185 11.69 -6.80 -16.47
CA LEU A 185 13.14 -6.77 -16.24
C LEU A 185 13.89 -6.03 -17.36
N ASP A 186 13.49 -6.18 -18.61
CA ASP A 186 14.09 -5.48 -19.73
C ASP A 186 13.89 -3.94 -19.62
N ILE A 187 12.70 -3.50 -19.16
CA ILE A 187 12.40 -2.08 -18.90
C ILE A 187 13.21 -1.56 -17.71
N GLU A 188 13.27 -2.30 -16.60
CA GLU A 188 14.07 -1.92 -15.43
C GLU A 188 15.56 -1.78 -15.76
N LEU A 189 16.11 -2.72 -16.53
CA LEU A 189 17.51 -2.68 -16.97
C LEU A 189 17.77 -1.48 -17.89
N ALA A 190 16.83 -1.17 -18.81
CA ALA A 190 16.93 0.00 -19.65
C ALA A 190 16.89 1.29 -18.81
N GLY A 191 15.97 1.39 -17.87
CA GLY A 191 15.86 2.52 -16.94
C GLY A 191 17.13 2.72 -16.12
N PHE A 192 17.68 1.64 -15.56
CA PHE A 192 18.94 1.69 -14.82
C PHE A 192 20.10 2.24 -15.67
N ARG A 193 20.23 1.80 -16.93
CA ARG A 193 21.27 2.29 -17.84
C ARG A 193 21.12 3.75 -18.25
N VAL A 194 19.91 4.29 -18.19
CA VAL A 194 19.65 5.71 -18.53
C VAL A 194 19.98 6.63 -17.35
N ILE A 195 19.80 6.14 -16.10
CA ILE A 195 19.97 6.93 -14.88
C ILE A 195 21.38 6.82 -14.31
N SER A 196 22.08 5.71 -14.57
CA SER A 196 23.46 5.48 -14.12
C SER A 196 24.49 6.03 -15.11
#